data_45352c5b361a4bf1288da160a837543d
#
_entry.id   45352c5b361a4bf1288da160a837543d
#
_cell.length_a   1.000
_cell.length_b   1.000
_cell.length_c   1.000
_cell.angle_alpha   90.00
_cell.angle_beta   90.00
_cell.angle_gamma   90.00
#
_symmetry.space_group_name_H-M   'P 1'
#
loop_
_entity.id
_entity.type
_entity.pdbx_description
1 polymer ?
#
loop_
_entity_poly.entity_id
_entity_poly.type
_entity_poly.pdbx_seq_one_letter_code
_entity_poly.pdbx_strand_id
1 'polypeptide(L)'
;YAKGGKVGLFGGAGVGKTVLIQELIRNIAEEHEGLSAFVGVGERSREGNDLWLEMKESGVIDKTMLVFGQMNEPPGARLRVALSGLTMAEYYREQGGQDVLLFIDNIFRFVQAGSEVSALLGRMPSAVGYQPTLETEMGQLQERIASTRAGSVTSIQAIYVPADDLTDPAPASAFAHLNSTTSLSRSISEKGIYPAVDPLDSTSTILKPDILGEEHFHVANRVKEILQRYKELQDIIAILGIDELSDEDKLTVQRARRIERFLSQPFFVAEEFTGTPGAYVPIAETIRGFQEIIDGKHDEVPESAFFLKGTIDEVVEAAKK
;
A
#
# COMPACT_ATOMS: atom_id res chain seq x y z
N TYR A 1 5.99 -5.45 4.82
CA TYR A 1 5.62 -6.48 3.84
C TYR A 1 6.57 -7.67 3.94
N ALA A 2 6.03 -8.88 3.93
CA ALA A 2 6.86 -10.08 3.88
C ALA A 2 7.44 -10.28 2.47
N LYS A 3 8.73 -10.58 2.36
CA LYS A 3 9.36 -10.94 1.09
C LYS A 3 8.73 -12.23 0.54
N GLY A 4 8.26 -12.20 -0.70
CA GLY A 4 7.46 -13.27 -1.29
C GLY A 4 6.01 -13.30 -0.82
N GLY A 5 5.59 -12.28 -0.08
CA GLY A 5 4.21 -12.14 0.42
C GLY A 5 3.29 -11.45 -0.58
N LYS A 6 2.02 -11.44 -0.22
CA LYS A 6 0.93 -10.85 -0.99
C LYS A 6 0.29 -9.72 -0.19
N VAL A 7 0.31 -8.53 -0.73
CA VAL A 7 -0.21 -7.32 -0.10
C VAL A 7 -1.45 -6.85 -0.84
N GLY A 8 -2.55 -6.67 -0.12
CA GLY A 8 -3.73 -6.00 -0.65
C GLY A 8 -3.63 -4.50 -0.46
N LEU A 9 -3.79 -3.73 -1.52
CA LEU A 9 -3.84 -2.28 -1.49
C LEU A 9 -5.28 -1.82 -1.71
N PHE A 10 -5.86 -1.24 -0.67
CA PHE A 10 -7.23 -0.72 -0.67
C PHE A 10 -7.21 0.80 -0.75
N GLY A 11 -8.18 1.36 -1.43
CA GLY A 11 -8.36 2.80 -1.50
C GLY A 11 -9.25 3.21 -2.66
N GLY A 12 -10.06 4.22 -2.43
CA GLY A 12 -10.90 4.83 -3.45
C GLY A 12 -10.10 5.66 -4.47
N ALA A 13 -10.80 6.32 -5.35
CA ALA A 13 -10.17 7.24 -6.29
C ALA A 13 -9.61 8.48 -5.58
N GLY A 14 -8.45 8.97 -6.04
CA GLY A 14 -7.87 10.22 -5.56
C GLY A 14 -7.14 10.17 -4.22
N VAL A 15 -6.84 8.98 -3.69
CA VAL A 15 -6.09 8.82 -2.42
C VAL A 15 -4.58 8.63 -2.63
N GLY A 16 -4.07 8.82 -3.85
CA GLY A 16 -2.63 8.74 -4.14
C GLY A 16 -2.11 7.33 -4.40
N LYS A 17 -2.97 6.36 -4.76
CA LYS A 17 -2.56 4.98 -5.03
C LYS A 17 -1.48 4.87 -6.10
N THR A 18 -1.66 5.54 -7.24
CA THR A 18 -0.69 5.50 -8.36
C THR A 18 0.66 6.08 -7.96
N VAL A 19 0.67 7.21 -7.26
CA VAL A 19 1.89 7.85 -6.77
C VAL A 19 2.64 6.94 -5.78
N LEU A 20 1.91 6.26 -4.89
CA LEU A 20 2.50 5.28 -3.98
C LEU A 20 3.15 4.11 -4.73
N ILE A 21 2.47 3.57 -5.75
CA ILE A 21 3.00 2.49 -6.59
C ILE A 21 4.28 2.93 -7.31
N GLN A 22 4.29 4.13 -7.89
CA GLN A 22 5.46 4.69 -8.56
C GLN A 22 6.65 4.86 -7.61
N GLU A 23 6.41 5.37 -6.41
CA GLU A 23 7.46 5.52 -5.39
C GLU A 23 8.05 4.17 -4.97
N LEU A 24 7.20 3.14 -4.80
CA LEU A 24 7.66 1.78 -4.51
C LEU A 24 8.50 1.20 -5.66
N ILE A 25 8.09 1.40 -6.91
CA ILE A 25 8.86 0.98 -8.08
C ILE A 25 10.22 1.68 -8.13
N ARG A 26 10.21 3.01 -7.91
CA ARG A 26 11.44 3.80 -7.88
C ARG A 26 12.39 3.30 -6.79
N ASN A 27 11.89 3.08 -5.57
CA ASN A 27 12.70 2.64 -4.45
C ASN A 27 13.27 1.21 -4.66
N ILE A 28 12.49 0.30 -5.25
CA ILE A 28 13.00 -1.03 -5.61
C ILE A 28 14.10 -0.93 -6.66
N ALA A 29 13.94 -0.06 -7.66
CA ALA A 29 14.92 0.11 -8.74
C ALA A 29 16.22 0.75 -8.27
N GLU A 30 16.13 1.82 -7.47
CA GLU A 30 17.28 2.64 -7.09
C GLU A 30 17.98 2.19 -5.81
N GLU A 31 17.19 1.78 -4.81
CA GLU A 31 17.74 1.47 -3.47
C GLU A 31 18.00 -0.04 -3.27
N HIS A 32 17.34 -0.90 -4.05
CA HIS A 32 17.42 -2.36 -3.88
C HIS A 32 17.91 -3.11 -5.12
N GLU A 33 18.23 -2.40 -6.21
CA GLU A 33 18.67 -2.99 -7.50
C GLU A 33 17.69 -4.06 -8.03
N GLY A 34 16.43 -4.02 -7.60
CA GLY A 34 15.40 -4.98 -7.93
C GLY A 34 14.67 -4.65 -9.23
N LEU A 35 13.88 -5.62 -9.69
CA LEU A 35 13.00 -5.47 -10.83
C LEU A 35 11.55 -5.32 -10.37
N SER A 36 10.76 -4.59 -11.15
CA SER A 36 9.32 -4.47 -10.94
C SER A 36 8.55 -4.92 -12.17
N ALA A 37 7.38 -5.50 -11.95
CA ALA A 37 6.41 -5.80 -12.98
C ALA A 37 5.08 -5.14 -12.62
N PHE A 38 4.53 -4.33 -13.51
CA PHE A 38 3.20 -3.78 -13.36
C PHE A 38 2.25 -4.44 -14.34
N VAL A 39 1.17 -5.01 -13.84
CA VAL A 39 0.18 -5.71 -14.62
C VAL A 39 -1.16 -4.99 -14.52
N GLY A 40 -1.56 -4.34 -15.61
CA GLY A 40 -2.86 -3.71 -15.74
C GLY A 40 -3.92 -4.70 -16.20
N VAL A 41 -4.89 -4.99 -15.34
CA VAL A 41 -5.95 -5.95 -15.59
C VAL A 41 -7.30 -5.25 -15.65
N GLY A 42 -7.83 -5.09 -16.85
CA GLY A 42 -9.18 -4.58 -17.07
C GLY A 42 -9.41 -3.13 -16.65
N GLU A 43 -8.36 -2.35 -16.43
CA GLU A 43 -8.43 -0.93 -16.09
C GLU A 43 -8.42 -0.05 -17.36
N ARG A 44 -8.40 1.26 -17.18
CA ARG A 44 -8.48 2.20 -18.29
C ARG A 44 -7.18 2.23 -19.07
N SER A 45 -7.26 2.11 -20.41
CA SER A 45 -6.09 2.13 -21.29
C SER A 45 -5.30 3.44 -21.19
N ARG A 46 -5.96 4.57 -20.94
CA ARG A 46 -5.31 5.87 -20.73
C ARG A 46 -4.40 5.85 -19.51
N GLU A 47 -4.86 5.27 -18.40
CA GLU A 47 -4.05 5.17 -17.16
C GLU A 47 -2.79 4.34 -17.36
N GLY A 48 -2.87 3.29 -18.20
CA GLY A 48 -1.70 2.50 -18.60
C GLY A 48 -0.69 3.30 -19.43
N ASN A 49 -1.18 4.14 -20.35
CA ASN A 49 -0.34 5.01 -21.14
C ASN A 49 0.32 6.13 -20.30
N ASP A 50 -0.45 6.73 -19.39
CA ASP A 50 0.05 7.75 -18.47
C ASP A 50 1.16 7.16 -17.59
N LEU A 51 0.93 5.98 -17.01
CA LEU A 51 1.94 5.28 -16.21
C LEU A 51 3.22 4.99 -17.01
N TRP A 52 3.11 4.56 -18.27
CA TRP A 52 4.28 4.33 -19.11
C TRP A 52 5.09 5.61 -19.36
N LEU A 53 4.43 6.74 -19.61
CA LEU A 53 5.09 8.04 -19.77
C LEU A 53 5.80 8.46 -18.48
N GLU A 54 5.13 8.38 -17.35
CA GLU A 54 5.67 8.71 -16.03
C GLU A 54 6.88 7.84 -15.67
N MET A 55 6.85 6.53 -15.99
CA MET A 55 7.99 5.64 -15.78
C MET A 55 9.19 6.00 -16.66
N LYS A 56 8.95 6.53 -17.87
CA LYS A 56 10.00 7.05 -18.74
C LYS A 56 10.61 8.34 -18.20
N GLU A 57 9.78 9.26 -17.74
CA GLU A 57 10.21 10.54 -17.19
C GLU A 57 11.01 10.36 -15.89
N SER A 58 10.58 9.46 -15.03
CA SER A 58 11.29 9.11 -13.80
C SER A 58 12.54 8.24 -13.98
N GLY A 59 12.79 7.74 -15.22
CA GLY A 59 13.97 6.95 -15.54
C GLY A 59 13.97 5.50 -15.05
N VAL A 60 12.86 5.02 -14.50
CA VAL A 60 12.76 3.65 -13.93
C VAL A 60 12.23 2.61 -14.94
N ILE A 61 11.92 3.01 -16.15
CA ILE A 61 11.32 2.14 -17.18
C ILE A 61 12.23 0.94 -17.51
N ASP A 62 13.55 1.12 -17.50
CA ASP A 62 14.50 0.07 -17.84
C ASP A 62 14.55 -1.09 -16.84
N LYS A 63 14.03 -0.88 -15.62
CA LYS A 63 13.90 -1.88 -14.56
C LYS A 63 12.46 -2.31 -14.29
N THR A 64 11.53 -1.92 -15.18
CA THR A 64 10.10 -2.16 -15.00
C THR A 64 9.49 -2.86 -16.21
N MET A 65 8.82 -3.98 -15.98
CA MET A 65 8.01 -4.67 -16.99
C MET A 65 6.58 -4.13 -16.92
N LEU A 66 6.03 -3.67 -18.05
CA LEU A 66 4.65 -3.21 -18.15
C LEU A 66 3.84 -4.20 -19.02
N VAL A 67 2.80 -4.79 -18.44
CA VAL A 67 1.98 -5.82 -19.08
C VAL A 67 0.51 -5.43 -18.96
N PHE A 68 -0.14 -5.10 -20.05
CA PHE A 68 -1.50 -4.57 -20.04
C PHE A 68 -2.49 -5.47 -20.76
N GLY A 69 -3.63 -5.75 -20.14
CA GLY A 69 -4.83 -6.29 -20.74
C GLY A 69 -6.02 -5.49 -20.22
N GLN A 70 -6.22 -4.29 -20.78
CA GLN A 70 -7.12 -3.26 -20.26
C GLN A 70 -8.59 -3.50 -20.70
N MET A 71 -9.49 -2.59 -20.32
CA MET A 71 -10.93 -2.78 -20.48
C MET A 71 -11.41 -2.91 -21.94
N ASN A 72 -10.61 -2.48 -22.89
CA ASN A 72 -10.88 -2.63 -24.34
C ASN A 72 -10.61 -4.05 -24.85
N GLU A 73 -9.90 -4.89 -24.06
CA GLU A 73 -9.56 -6.24 -24.47
C GLU A 73 -10.72 -7.22 -24.18
N PRO A 74 -10.82 -8.33 -24.97
CA PRO A 74 -11.81 -9.36 -24.69
C PRO A 74 -11.57 -10.04 -23.35
N PRO A 75 -12.61 -10.65 -22.73
CA PRO A 75 -12.51 -11.20 -21.38
C PRO A 75 -11.45 -12.29 -21.24
N GLY A 76 -11.19 -13.08 -22.28
CA GLY A 76 -10.12 -14.09 -22.27
C GLY A 76 -8.73 -13.48 -22.12
N ALA A 77 -8.46 -12.33 -22.78
CA ALA A 77 -7.21 -11.62 -22.63
C ALA A 77 -7.07 -10.98 -21.25
N ARG A 78 -8.12 -10.34 -20.74
CA ARG A 78 -8.14 -9.75 -19.38
C ARG A 78 -7.96 -10.82 -18.29
N LEU A 79 -8.50 -12.02 -18.46
CA LEU A 79 -8.31 -13.14 -17.55
C LEU A 79 -6.86 -13.66 -17.56
N ARG A 80 -6.18 -13.63 -18.70
CA ARG A 80 -4.83 -14.20 -18.87
C ARG A 80 -3.70 -13.23 -18.61
N VAL A 81 -3.90 -11.94 -18.71
CA VAL A 81 -2.84 -10.93 -18.58
C VAL A 81 -2.14 -11.00 -17.22
N ALA A 82 -2.86 -11.23 -16.12
CA ALA A 82 -2.27 -11.38 -14.79
C ALA A 82 -1.31 -12.58 -14.72
N LEU A 83 -1.70 -13.70 -15.29
CA LEU A 83 -0.86 -14.90 -15.36
C LEU A 83 0.36 -14.69 -16.27
N SER A 84 0.20 -13.94 -17.37
CA SER A 84 1.31 -13.59 -18.26
C SER A 84 2.35 -12.73 -17.56
N GLY A 85 1.92 -11.66 -16.86
CA GLY A 85 2.81 -10.81 -16.10
C GLY A 85 3.50 -11.57 -14.96
N LEU A 86 2.78 -12.43 -14.26
CA LEU A 86 3.36 -13.30 -13.23
C LEU A 86 4.42 -14.24 -13.81
N THR A 87 4.18 -14.83 -14.99
CA THR A 87 5.16 -15.71 -15.65
C THR A 87 6.45 -14.94 -16.00
N MET A 88 6.35 -13.68 -16.42
CA MET A 88 7.52 -12.84 -16.64
C MET A 88 8.27 -12.56 -15.34
N ALA A 89 7.56 -12.25 -14.26
CA ALA A 89 8.16 -12.06 -12.94
C ALA A 89 8.85 -13.34 -12.43
N GLU A 90 8.22 -14.50 -12.61
CA GLU A 90 8.81 -15.81 -12.26
C GLU A 90 10.09 -16.11 -13.05
N TYR A 91 10.15 -15.72 -14.32
CA TYR A 91 11.36 -15.92 -15.12
C TYR A 91 12.56 -15.22 -14.46
N TYR A 92 12.41 -13.96 -14.06
CA TYR A 92 13.49 -13.22 -13.40
C TYR A 92 13.78 -13.75 -12.00
N ARG A 93 12.79 -14.22 -11.26
CA ARG A 93 12.99 -14.90 -9.98
C ARG A 93 13.84 -16.16 -10.14
N GLU A 94 13.51 -17.04 -11.09
CA GLU A 94 14.13 -18.36 -11.22
C GLU A 94 15.47 -18.32 -11.99
N GLN A 95 15.52 -17.59 -13.11
CA GLN A 95 16.70 -17.53 -13.98
C GLN A 95 17.67 -16.40 -13.57
N GLY A 96 17.15 -15.29 -13.11
CA GLY A 96 17.93 -14.14 -12.71
C GLY A 96 18.33 -14.14 -11.23
N GLY A 97 17.74 -14.98 -10.39
CA GLY A 97 17.92 -14.93 -8.93
C GLY A 97 17.47 -13.60 -8.32
N GLN A 98 16.52 -12.93 -8.94
CA GLN A 98 16.07 -11.58 -8.61
C GLN A 98 14.92 -11.58 -7.59
N ASP A 99 14.86 -10.51 -6.84
CA ASP A 99 13.67 -10.14 -6.09
C ASP A 99 12.81 -9.21 -6.97
N VAL A 100 11.60 -9.67 -7.31
CA VAL A 100 10.69 -8.96 -8.21
C VAL A 100 9.50 -8.43 -7.42
N LEU A 101 9.19 -7.15 -7.58
CA LEU A 101 7.98 -6.55 -7.05
C LEU A 101 6.90 -6.57 -8.14
N LEU A 102 5.81 -7.30 -7.89
CA LEU A 102 4.71 -7.48 -8.82
C LEU A 102 3.50 -6.64 -8.40
N PHE A 103 3.13 -5.68 -9.22
CA PHE A 103 1.90 -4.91 -9.06
C PHE A 103 0.80 -5.49 -9.94
N ILE A 104 -0.40 -5.70 -9.39
CA ILE A 104 -1.59 -6.12 -10.13
C ILE A 104 -2.68 -5.08 -9.90
N ASP A 105 -3.08 -4.40 -10.95
CA ASP A 105 -4.15 -3.43 -10.91
C ASP A 105 -5.17 -3.75 -12.02
N ASN A 106 -6.24 -4.41 -11.70
CA ASN A 106 -6.89 -4.66 -10.42
C ASN A 106 -7.27 -6.14 -10.30
N ILE A 107 -7.12 -6.73 -9.12
CA ILE A 107 -7.42 -8.16 -8.93
C ILE A 107 -8.92 -8.47 -9.08
N PHE A 108 -9.80 -7.52 -8.75
CA PHE A 108 -11.24 -7.67 -8.98
C PHE A 108 -11.57 -7.84 -10.47
N ARG A 109 -10.84 -7.14 -11.35
CA ARG A 109 -11.05 -7.24 -12.80
C ARG A 109 -10.62 -8.61 -13.35
N PHE A 110 -9.62 -9.24 -12.74
CA PHE A 110 -9.27 -10.62 -13.02
C PHE A 110 -10.45 -11.57 -12.72
N VAL A 111 -11.08 -11.43 -11.57
CA VAL A 111 -12.28 -12.22 -11.20
C VAL A 111 -13.44 -11.93 -12.15
N GLN A 112 -13.69 -10.67 -12.46
CA GLN A 112 -14.76 -10.26 -13.37
C GLN A 112 -14.57 -10.86 -14.77
N ALA A 113 -13.36 -10.82 -15.32
CA ALA A 113 -13.05 -11.44 -16.60
C ALA A 113 -13.30 -12.95 -16.58
N GLY A 114 -12.98 -13.63 -15.47
CA GLY A 114 -13.29 -15.03 -15.25
C GLY A 114 -14.79 -15.33 -15.27
N SER A 115 -15.60 -14.46 -14.66
CA SER A 115 -17.07 -14.61 -14.69
C SER A 115 -17.65 -14.41 -16.09
N GLU A 116 -17.13 -13.47 -16.86
CA GLU A 116 -17.53 -13.24 -18.24
C GLU A 116 -17.19 -14.46 -19.13
N VAL A 117 -16.00 -15.03 -19.00
CA VAL A 117 -15.59 -16.23 -19.74
C VAL A 117 -16.48 -17.42 -19.35
N SER A 118 -16.77 -17.60 -18.07
CA SER A 118 -17.65 -18.67 -17.58
C SER A 118 -19.06 -18.54 -18.16
N ALA A 119 -19.61 -17.33 -18.23
CA ALA A 119 -20.91 -17.06 -18.84
C ALA A 119 -20.91 -17.37 -20.35
N LEU A 120 -19.86 -16.98 -21.07
CA LEU A 120 -19.70 -17.28 -22.50
C LEU A 120 -19.60 -18.79 -22.76
N LEU A 121 -19.07 -19.57 -21.83
CA LEU A 121 -19.01 -21.03 -21.89
C LEU A 121 -20.32 -21.73 -21.46
N GLY A 122 -21.34 -20.96 -21.10
CA GLY A 122 -22.64 -21.50 -20.68
C GLY A 122 -22.61 -22.22 -19.31
N ARG A 123 -21.64 -21.93 -18.47
CA ARG A 123 -21.55 -22.53 -17.12
C ARG A 123 -22.57 -21.90 -16.19
N MET A 124 -23.19 -22.74 -15.35
CA MET A 124 -24.12 -22.26 -14.33
C MET A 124 -23.37 -21.40 -13.30
N PRO A 125 -23.81 -20.16 -13.03
CA PRO A 125 -23.16 -19.31 -12.05
C PRO A 125 -23.35 -19.84 -10.62
N SER A 126 -22.38 -19.52 -9.76
CA SER A 126 -22.43 -19.76 -8.33
C SER A 126 -23.08 -18.55 -7.61
N ALA A 127 -22.85 -18.42 -6.31
CA ALA A 127 -23.38 -17.31 -5.51
C ALA A 127 -23.05 -15.95 -6.10
N VAL A 128 -24.01 -15.04 -6.07
CA VAL A 128 -23.89 -13.65 -6.53
C VAL A 128 -23.54 -13.52 -8.03
N GLY A 129 -23.68 -14.60 -8.79
CA GLY A 129 -23.41 -14.60 -10.24
C GLY A 129 -21.93 -14.85 -10.63
N TYR A 130 -21.07 -15.15 -9.68
CA TYR A 130 -19.67 -15.48 -9.97
C TYR A 130 -19.52 -16.89 -10.57
N GLN A 131 -18.36 -17.12 -11.21
CA GLN A 131 -18.00 -18.42 -11.76
C GLN A 131 -17.81 -19.48 -10.66
N PRO A 132 -18.20 -20.75 -10.89
CA PRO A 132 -17.97 -21.81 -9.92
C PRO A 132 -16.48 -22.14 -9.72
N THR A 133 -15.63 -21.69 -10.63
CA THR A 133 -14.17 -21.88 -10.62
C THR A 133 -13.39 -20.73 -9.98
N LEU A 134 -14.08 -19.80 -9.32
CA LEU A 134 -13.47 -18.58 -8.74
C LEU A 134 -12.26 -18.90 -7.83
N GLU A 135 -12.44 -19.78 -6.85
CA GLU A 135 -11.38 -20.15 -5.90
C GLU A 135 -10.20 -20.84 -6.60
N THR A 136 -10.48 -21.69 -7.59
CA THR A 136 -9.44 -22.37 -8.35
C THR A 136 -8.63 -21.38 -9.20
N GLU A 137 -9.29 -20.44 -9.87
CA GLU A 137 -8.65 -19.42 -10.69
C GLU A 137 -7.81 -18.48 -9.83
N MET A 138 -8.35 -18.04 -8.69
CA MET A 138 -7.64 -17.21 -7.71
C MET A 138 -6.42 -17.95 -7.16
N GLY A 139 -6.58 -19.20 -6.74
CA GLY A 139 -5.48 -20.04 -6.25
C GLY A 139 -4.37 -20.24 -7.27
N GLN A 140 -4.70 -20.47 -8.53
CA GLN A 140 -3.72 -20.62 -9.61
C GLN A 140 -2.86 -19.36 -9.80
N LEU A 141 -3.40 -18.18 -9.57
CA LEU A 141 -2.64 -16.93 -9.59
C LEU A 141 -1.85 -16.72 -8.29
N GLN A 142 -2.53 -16.77 -7.15
CA GLN A 142 -1.99 -16.36 -5.86
C GLN A 142 -0.90 -17.30 -5.33
N GLU A 143 -1.03 -18.60 -5.49
CA GLU A 143 -0.08 -19.58 -4.94
C GLU A 143 1.27 -19.60 -5.66
N ARG A 144 1.36 -19.03 -6.85
CA ARG A 144 2.63 -18.85 -7.58
C ARG A 144 3.44 -17.66 -7.08
N ILE A 145 2.80 -16.73 -6.37
CA ILE A 145 3.45 -15.54 -5.79
C ILE A 145 4.09 -15.95 -4.47
N ALA A 146 5.39 -16.17 -4.50
CA ALA A 146 6.13 -16.71 -3.36
C ALA A 146 7.63 -16.47 -3.49
N SER A 147 8.34 -16.66 -2.39
CA SER A 147 9.81 -16.82 -2.38
C SER A 147 10.17 -18.26 -2.75
N THR A 148 11.23 -18.40 -3.53
CA THR A 148 11.86 -19.69 -3.86
C THR A 148 13.30 -19.69 -3.36
N ARG A 149 14.05 -20.75 -3.66
CA ARG A 149 15.49 -20.79 -3.34
C ARG A 149 16.32 -19.83 -4.22
N ALA A 150 15.80 -19.46 -5.38
CA ALA A 150 16.50 -18.61 -6.34
C ALA A 150 16.26 -17.12 -6.07
N GLY A 151 15.04 -16.72 -5.74
CA GLY A 151 14.65 -15.33 -5.54
C GLY A 151 13.23 -15.22 -5.00
N SER A 152 12.61 -14.05 -5.14
CA SER A 152 11.25 -13.84 -4.66
C SER A 152 10.37 -13.06 -5.65
N VAL A 153 9.07 -13.30 -5.59
CA VAL A 153 8.05 -12.41 -6.13
C VAL A 153 7.18 -11.96 -4.97
N THR A 154 7.20 -10.67 -4.69
CA THR A 154 6.33 -10.01 -3.71
C THR A 154 5.28 -9.24 -4.47
N SER A 155 4.00 -9.42 -4.16
CA SER A 155 2.93 -8.73 -4.88
C SER A 155 2.26 -7.65 -4.06
N ILE A 156 1.92 -6.56 -4.76
CA ILE A 156 0.99 -5.53 -4.30
C ILE A 156 -0.20 -5.53 -5.26
N GLN A 157 -1.36 -5.86 -4.74
CA GLN A 157 -2.56 -6.09 -5.52
C GLN A 157 -3.59 -5.02 -5.15
N ALA A 158 -3.93 -4.16 -6.11
CA ALA A 158 -5.06 -3.25 -5.93
C ALA A 158 -6.35 -4.06 -5.89
N ILE A 159 -7.15 -3.85 -4.86
CA ILE A 159 -8.40 -4.56 -4.63
C ILE A 159 -9.54 -3.55 -4.62
N TYR A 160 -10.46 -3.71 -5.57
CA TYR A 160 -11.73 -3.02 -5.55
C TYR A 160 -12.76 -3.86 -4.78
N VAL A 161 -13.47 -3.22 -3.87
CA VAL A 161 -14.51 -3.85 -3.07
C VAL A 161 -15.86 -3.33 -3.54
N PRO A 162 -16.68 -4.13 -4.24
CA PRO A 162 -18.00 -3.70 -4.72
C PRO A 162 -18.89 -3.28 -3.58
N ALA A 163 -19.46 -2.07 -3.67
CA ALA A 163 -20.36 -1.50 -2.66
C ALA A 163 -19.79 -1.48 -1.22
N ASP A 164 -18.45 -1.47 -1.08
CA ASP A 164 -17.74 -1.57 0.20
C ASP A 164 -18.09 -2.85 1.01
N ASP A 165 -18.59 -3.89 0.33
CA ASP A 165 -18.96 -5.17 0.92
C ASP A 165 -17.79 -6.17 0.88
N LEU A 166 -17.09 -6.29 1.99
CA LEU A 166 -15.98 -7.24 2.16
C LEU A 166 -16.42 -8.72 2.15
N THR A 167 -17.72 -8.98 2.24
CA THR A 167 -18.28 -10.35 2.18
C THR A 167 -18.61 -10.80 0.74
N ASP A 168 -18.49 -9.89 -0.23
CA ASP A 168 -18.58 -10.26 -1.65
C ASP A 168 -17.54 -11.34 -1.99
N PRO A 169 -17.91 -12.40 -2.74
CA PRO A 169 -17.01 -13.51 -3.02
C PRO A 169 -15.67 -13.13 -3.66
N ALA A 170 -15.62 -12.09 -4.48
CA ALA A 170 -14.38 -11.69 -5.15
C ALA A 170 -13.33 -11.14 -4.17
N PRO A 171 -13.59 -10.07 -3.38
CA PRO A 171 -12.66 -9.64 -2.36
C PRO A 171 -12.41 -10.70 -1.30
N ALA A 172 -13.43 -11.45 -0.85
CA ALA A 172 -13.27 -12.50 0.16
C ALA A 172 -12.27 -13.58 -0.28
N SER A 173 -12.34 -14.03 -1.54
CA SER A 173 -11.39 -14.99 -2.11
C SER A 173 -9.97 -14.39 -2.17
N ALA A 174 -9.82 -13.14 -2.56
CA ALA A 174 -8.52 -12.46 -2.58
C ALA A 174 -7.94 -12.34 -1.16
N PHE A 175 -8.74 -11.92 -0.18
CA PHE A 175 -8.31 -11.76 1.22
C PHE A 175 -7.73 -13.02 1.83
N ALA A 176 -8.26 -14.20 1.49
CA ALA A 176 -7.77 -15.47 2.01
C ALA A 176 -6.29 -15.74 1.71
N HIS A 177 -5.75 -15.10 0.67
CA HIS A 177 -4.36 -15.26 0.25
C HIS A 177 -3.42 -14.15 0.75
N LEU A 178 -3.94 -13.06 1.31
CA LEU A 178 -3.12 -11.90 1.68
C LEU A 178 -2.34 -12.11 2.98
N ASN A 179 -1.09 -11.64 2.98
CA ASN A 179 -0.24 -11.56 4.16
C ASN A 179 -0.33 -10.19 4.85
N SER A 180 -0.65 -9.16 4.09
CA SER A 180 -0.75 -7.78 4.59
C SER A 180 -1.83 -7.02 3.84
N THR A 181 -2.40 -6.01 4.50
CA THR A 181 -3.31 -5.06 3.88
C THR A 181 -2.84 -3.65 4.13
N THR A 182 -2.88 -2.81 3.11
CA THR A 182 -2.62 -1.38 3.21
C THR A 182 -3.88 -0.64 2.78
N SER A 183 -4.47 0.08 3.72
CA SER A 183 -5.68 0.87 3.48
C SER A 183 -5.33 2.34 3.28
N LEU A 184 -5.70 2.90 2.13
CA LEU A 184 -5.56 4.33 1.84
C LEU A 184 -6.89 5.02 2.15
N SER A 185 -6.84 6.00 3.03
CA SER A 185 -8.02 6.70 3.56
C SER A 185 -8.22 8.06 2.91
N ARG A 186 -9.45 8.33 2.48
CA ARG A 186 -9.82 9.65 1.96
C ARG A 186 -9.76 10.73 3.03
N SER A 187 -10.17 10.42 4.26
CA SER A 187 -10.12 11.36 5.38
C SER A 187 -8.70 11.79 5.73
N ILE A 188 -7.71 10.92 5.51
CA ILE A 188 -6.28 11.24 5.69
C ILE A 188 -5.78 12.09 4.51
N SER A 189 -6.14 11.75 3.28
CA SER A 189 -5.76 12.54 2.10
C SER A 189 -6.37 13.95 2.11
N GLU A 190 -7.59 14.11 2.61
CA GLU A 190 -8.23 15.41 2.79
C GLU A 190 -7.51 16.32 3.80
N LYS A 191 -6.76 15.74 4.75
CA LYS A 191 -5.84 16.46 5.64
C LYS A 191 -4.52 16.87 4.98
N GLY A 192 -4.31 16.48 3.70
CA GLY A 192 -3.06 16.69 2.96
C GLY A 192 -1.93 15.74 3.39
N ILE A 193 -2.22 14.67 4.12
CA ILE A 193 -1.24 13.70 4.58
C ILE A 193 -1.07 12.63 3.50
N TYR A 194 0.14 12.51 2.95
CA TYR A 194 0.53 11.52 1.96
C TYR A 194 1.84 10.84 2.36
N PRO A 195 1.98 9.49 2.19
CA PRO A 195 0.93 8.56 1.71
C PRO A 195 -0.27 8.54 2.67
N ALA A 196 -1.48 8.48 2.12
CA ALA A 196 -2.71 8.50 2.89
C ALA A 196 -3.06 7.15 3.54
N VAL A 197 -2.05 6.46 4.05
CA VAL A 197 -2.21 5.14 4.71
C VAL A 197 -2.87 5.31 6.06
N ASP A 198 -3.94 4.54 6.29
CA ASP A 198 -4.55 4.42 7.62
C ASP A 198 -3.88 3.29 8.39
N PRO A 199 -3.07 3.59 9.42
CA PRO A 199 -2.38 2.57 10.19
C PRO A 199 -3.32 1.74 11.07
N LEU A 200 -4.53 2.22 11.36
CA LEU A 200 -5.52 1.49 12.16
C LEU A 200 -6.24 0.41 11.32
N ASP A 201 -6.49 0.72 10.04
CA ASP A 201 -7.15 -0.20 9.10
C ASP A 201 -6.17 -1.05 8.27
N SER A 202 -4.86 -0.86 8.48
CA SER A 202 -3.82 -1.65 7.83
C SER A 202 -3.29 -2.76 8.73
N THR A 203 -2.95 -3.90 8.12
CA THR A 203 -2.52 -5.10 8.87
C THR A 203 -1.30 -5.75 8.24
N SER A 204 -0.54 -6.51 9.04
CA SER A 204 0.55 -7.34 8.55
C SER A 204 0.73 -8.59 9.41
N THR A 205 0.87 -9.75 8.77
CA THR A 205 1.12 -11.02 9.46
C THR A 205 2.51 -11.11 10.07
N ILE A 206 3.46 -10.29 9.60
CA ILE A 206 4.82 -10.25 10.13
C ILE A 206 5.00 -9.26 11.28
N LEU A 207 3.96 -8.50 11.67
CA LEU A 207 4.02 -7.62 12.84
C LEU A 207 3.95 -8.45 14.12
N LYS A 208 5.07 -9.12 14.43
CA LYS A 208 5.27 -9.99 15.58
C LYS A 208 6.66 -9.80 16.14
N PRO A 209 6.86 -9.89 17.46
CA PRO A 209 8.16 -9.65 18.09
C PRO A 209 9.22 -10.66 17.68
N ASP A 210 8.85 -11.91 17.41
CA ASP A 210 9.73 -12.97 16.95
C ASP A 210 10.23 -12.79 15.50
N ILE A 211 9.57 -11.95 14.70
CA ILE A 211 9.94 -11.66 13.31
C ILE A 211 10.64 -10.31 13.17
N LEU A 212 10.06 -9.26 13.74
CA LEU A 212 10.55 -7.87 13.57
C LEU A 212 11.40 -7.37 14.73
N GLY A 213 11.47 -8.13 15.84
CA GLY A 213 12.09 -7.70 17.09
C GLY A 213 11.11 -6.92 17.99
N GLU A 214 11.41 -6.94 19.28
CA GLU A 214 10.58 -6.35 20.34
C GLU A 214 10.40 -4.83 20.16
N GLU A 215 11.46 -4.13 19.80
CA GLU A 215 11.44 -2.67 19.64
C GLU A 215 10.46 -2.22 18.54
N HIS A 216 10.61 -2.77 17.33
CA HIS A 216 9.72 -2.45 16.21
C HIS A 216 8.26 -2.79 16.54
N PHE A 217 8.02 -3.99 17.08
CA PHE A 217 6.69 -4.42 17.48
C PHE A 217 6.06 -3.49 18.52
N HIS A 218 6.82 -3.14 19.55
CA HIS A 218 6.35 -2.25 20.61
C HIS A 218 6.01 -0.85 20.10
N VAL A 219 6.91 -0.25 19.31
CA VAL A 219 6.70 1.10 18.75
C VAL A 219 5.47 1.13 17.85
N ALA A 220 5.33 0.16 16.93
CA ALA A 220 4.20 0.10 16.02
C ALA A 220 2.86 -0.02 16.76
N ASN A 221 2.77 -0.89 17.77
CA ASN A 221 1.55 -1.03 18.55
C ASN A 221 1.24 0.21 19.40
N ARG A 222 2.27 0.84 19.97
CA ARG A 222 2.08 2.06 20.76
C ARG A 222 1.61 3.24 19.91
N VAL A 223 2.11 3.36 18.68
CA VAL A 223 1.59 4.34 17.69
C VAL A 223 0.12 4.08 17.41
N LYS A 224 -0.27 2.84 17.16
CA LYS A 224 -1.68 2.46 16.92
C LYS A 224 -2.57 2.75 18.13
N GLU A 225 -2.13 2.47 19.33
CA GLU A 225 -2.88 2.78 20.57
C GLU A 225 -3.13 4.28 20.72
N ILE A 226 -2.11 5.11 20.50
CA ILE A 226 -2.22 6.58 20.58
C ILE A 226 -3.19 7.10 19.51
N LEU A 227 -3.08 6.63 18.28
CA LEU A 227 -3.98 7.02 17.19
C LEU A 227 -5.42 6.54 17.43
N GLN A 228 -5.61 5.32 17.96
CA GLN A 228 -6.92 4.80 18.31
C GLN A 228 -7.56 5.64 19.41
N ARG A 229 -6.82 5.97 20.45
CA ARG A 229 -7.31 6.83 21.52
C ARG A 229 -7.69 8.22 21.00
N TYR A 230 -6.87 8.78 20.12
CA TYR A 230 -7.18 10.07 19.49
C TYR A 230 -8.47 10.01 18.67
N LYS A 231 -8.67 8.94 17.89
CA LYS A 231 -9.91 8.72 17.14
C LYS A 231 -11.14 8.70 18.04
N GLU A 232 -11.08 8.02 19.18
CA GLU A 232 -12.15 8.00 20.19
C GLU A 232 -12.44 9.37 20.81
N LEU A 233 -11.41 10.19 20.97
CA LEU A 233 -11.54 11.53 21.55
C LEU A 233 -12.05 12.59 20.55
N GLN A 234 -12.01 12.32 19.24
CA GLN A 234 -12.38 13.32 18.22
C GLN A 234 -13.83 13.80 18.37
N ASP A 235 -14.77 12.91 18.67
CA ASP A 235 -16.17 13.28 18.86
C ASP A 235 -16.35 14.17 20.10
N ILE A 236 -15.62 13.88 21.18
CA ILE A 236 -15.62 14.69 22.40
C ILE A 236 -15.04 16.07 22.12
N ILE A 237 -13.92 16.13 21.41
CA ILE A 237 -13.26 17.39 21.02
C ILE A 237 -14.19 18.25 20.15
N ALA A 238 -14.90 17.64 19.22
CA ALA A 238 -15.80 18.34 18.31
C ALA A 238 -17.01 18.95 19.04
N ILE A 239 -17.50 18.33 20.11
CA ILE A 239 -18.68 18.77 20.85
C ILE A 239 -18.30 19.73 22.01
N LEU A 240 -17.31 19.36 22.80
CA LEU A 240 -16.97 20.02 24.07
C LEU A 240 -15.70 20.90 23.99
N GLY A 241 -14.86 20.66 22.98
CA GLY A 241 -13.55 21.29 22.88
C GLY A 241 -12.44 20.51 23.57
N ILE A 242 -11.19 20.83 23.21
CA ILE A 242 -10.00 20.15 23.77
C ILE A 242 -9.77 20.48 25.26
N ASP A 243 -10.24 21.62 25.73
CA ASP A 243 -10.02 22.09 27.08
C ASP A 243 -10.72 21.24 28.15
N GLU A 244 -11.80 20.57 27.76
CA GLU A 244 -12.58 19.65 28.63
C GLU A 244 -11.94 18.27 28.80
N LEU A 245 -10.88 17.95 28.05
CA LEU A 245 -10.15 16.71 28.22
C LEU A 245 -9.27 16.71 29.47
N SER A 246 -9.01 15.51 30.01
CA SER A 246 -8.00 15.32 31.04
C SER A 246 -6.61 15.70 30.52
N ASP A 247 -5.68 16.02 31.42
CA ASP A 247 -4.30 16.38 31.04
C ASP A 247 -3.61 15.22 30.29
N GLU A 248 -3.91 13.98 30.67
CA GLU A 248 -3.41 12.78 29.99
C GLU A 248 -3.95 12.68 28.55
N ASP A 249 -5.25 12.91 28.36
CA ASP A 249 -5.86 12.87 27.03
C ASP A 249 -5.39 14.06 26.17
N LYS A 250 -5.19 15.24 26.75
CA LYS A 250 -4.58 16.39 26.04
C LYS A 250 -3.19 16.06 25.51
N LEU A 251 -2.35 15.43 26.34
CA LEU A 251 -1.02 14.98 25.92
C LEU A 251 -1.09 13.93 24.82
N THR A 252 -2.00 12.96 24.95
CA THR A 252 -2.25 11.93 23.94
C THR A 252 -2.66 12.57 22.59
N VAL A 253 -3.58 13.52 22.60
CA VAL A 253 -4.00 14.25 21.39
C VAL A 253 -2.84 15.02 20.74
N GLN A 254 -2.02 15.70 21.53
CA GLN A 254 -0.87 16.43 21.02
C GLN A 254 0.15 15.51 20.35
N ARG A 255 0.47 14.37 20.97
CA ARG A 255 1.38 13.36 20.40
C ARG A 255 0.77 12.68 19.17
N ALA A 256 -0.53 12.35 19.19
CA ALA A 256 -1.24 11.79 18.04
C ALA A 256 -1.19 12.70 16.82
N ARG A 257 -1.37 14.01 16.98
CA ARG A 257 -1.27 14.97 15.88
C ARG A 257 0.15 15.05 15.30
N ARG A 258 1.18 14.98 16.14
CA ARG A 258 2.58 14.89 15.68
C ARG A 258 2.83 13.59 14.93
N ILE A 259 2.34 12.46 15.43
CA ILE A 259 2.40 11.16 14.77
C ILE A 259 1.71 11.20 13.40
N GLU A 260 0.47 11.72 13.31
CA GLU A 260 -0.23 11.84 12.03
C GLU A 260 0.58 12.64 11.01
N ARG A 261 1.19 13.77 11.41
CA ARG A 261 2.00 14.58 10.53
C ARG A 261 3.33 13.93 10.16
N PHE A 262 3.95 13.20 11.08
CA PHE A 262 5.20 12.49 10.84
C PHE A 262 5.00 11.23 9.97
N LEU A 263 3.78 10.70 9.89
CA LEU A 263 3.41 9.66 8.92
C LEU A 263 3.40 10.15 7.47
N SER A 264 3.34 11.47 7.24
CA SER A 264 3.56 12.04 5.91
C SER A 264 5.02 11.88 5.53
N GLN A 265 5.25 11.46 4.28
CA GLN A 265 6.62 11.29 3.77
C GLN A 265 6.78 12.01 2.43
N PRO A 266 7.86 12.74 2.20
CA PRO A 266 8.16 13.32 0.90
C PRO A 266 8.60 12.22 -0.07
N PHE A 267 7.87 12.04 -1.16
CA PHE A 267 8.18 11.10 -2.23
C PHE A 267 9.00 11.76 -3.32
N PHE A 268 9.97 11.03 -3.87
CA PHE A 268 10.75 11.48 -5.02
C PHE A 268 9.88 11.74 -6.25
N VAL A 269 8.93 10.86 -6.52
CA VAL A 269 8.01 10.99 -7.65
C VAL A 269 6.99 12.14 -7.49
N ALA A 270 6.90 12.73 -6.31
CA ALA A 270 5.98 13.82 -6.01
C ALA A 270 6.69 15.19 -5.80
N GLU A 271 7.99 15.28 -6.00
CA GLU A 271 8.78 16.52 -5.77
C GLU A 271 8.23 17.72 -6.53
N GLU A 272 7.85 17.53 -7.80
CA GLU A 272 7.31 18.60 -8.64
C GLU A 272 5.96 19.12 -8.12
N PHE A 273 5.16 18.26 -7.48
CA PHE A 273 3.84 18.61 -6.94
C PHE A 273 3.91 19.22 -5.54
N THR A 274 4.81 18.71 -4.71
CA THR A 274 4.91 19.11 -3.31
C THR A 274 5.89 20.25 -3.09
N GLY A 275 6.83 20.45 -4.01
CA GLY A 275 7.95 21.38 -3.84
C GLY A 275 8.93 20.98 -2.73
N THR A 276 8.84 19.73 -2.26
CA THR A 276 9.70 19.18 -1.21
C THR A 276 10.52 18.04 -1.80
N PRO A 277 11.86 18.04 -1.63
CA PRO A 277 12.70 16.93 -2.06
C PRO A 277 12.29 15.62 -1.43
N GLY A 278 12.29 14.54 -2.21
CA GLY A 278 12.00 13.20 -1.72
C GLY A 278 13.04 12.71 -0.73
N ALA A 279 12.64 11.78 0.13
CA ALA A 279 13.55 11.17 1.10
C ALA A 279 13.30 9.67 1.20
N TYR A 280 14.38 8.89 1.07
CA TYR A 280 14.38 7.48 1.43
C TYR A 280 14.74 7.35 2.91
N VAL A 281 13.85 6.77 3.71
CA VAL A 281 14.03 6.65 5.16
C VAL A 281 14.24 5.17 5.53
N PRO A 282 15.42 4.78 6.03
CA PRO A 282 15.63 3.44 6.55
C PRO A 282 14.69 3.13 7.70
N ILE A 283 14.22 1.87 7.79
CA ILE A 283 13.25 1.45 8.82
C ILE A 283 13.73 1.74 10.26
N ALA A 284 15.04 1.63 10.52
CA ALA A 284 15.62 1.94 11.82
C ALA A 284 15.38 3.42 12.22
N GLU A 285 15.52 4.34 11.26
CA GLU A 285 15.27 5.77 11.50
C GLU A 285 13.77 6.05 11.71
N THR A 286 12.90 5.33 11.01
CA THR A 286 11.45 5.40 11.23
C THR A 286 11.10 4.96 12.66
N ILE A 287 11.60 3.80 13.09
CA ILE A 287 11.36 3.28 14.44
C ILE A 287 11.89 4.26 15.49
N ARG A 288 13.12 4.75 15.35
CA ARG A 288 13.73 5.75 16.24
C ARG A 288 12.87 7.01 16.34
N GLY A 289 12.45 7.54 15.20
CA GLY A 289 11.65 8.77 15.16
C GLY A 289 10.33 8.65 15.89
N PHE A 290 9.57 7.58 15.64
CA PHE A 290 8.32 7.32 16.35
C PHE A 290 8.53 7.03 17.83
N GLN A 291 9.56 6.29 18.21
CA GLN A 291 9.91 6.07 19.62
C GLN A 291 10.16 7.38 20.35
N GLU A 292 10.92 8.29 19.77
CA GLU A 292 11.21 9.60 20.37
C GLU A 292 9.96 10.46 20.53
N ILE A 293 9.00 10.39 19.60
CA ILE A 293 7.71 11.08 19.72
C ILE A 293 6.87 10.48 20.85
N ILE A 294 6.80 9.16 20.93
CA ILE A 294 6.06 8.43 21.97
C ILE A 294 6.62 8.75 23.37
N ASP A 295 7.94 8.78 23.48
CA ASP A 295 8.65 9.10 24.74
C ASP A 295 8.52 10.57 25.17
N GLY A 296 7.98 11.41 24.30
CA GLY A 296 7.78 12.85 24.59
C GLY A 296 9.01 13.71 24.45
N LYS A 297 10.09 13.23 23.81
CA LYS A 297 11.31 14.03 23.60
C LYS A 297 11.08 15.29 22.76
N HIS A 298 9.98 15.29 21.99
CA HIS A 298 9.65 16.39 21.08
C HIS A 298 8.29 17.03 21.41
N ASP A 299 7.81 16.93 22.65
CA ASP A 299 6.52 17.50 23.05
C ASP A 299 6.49 19.05 22.92
N GLU A 300 7.64 19.72 23.00
CA GLU A 300 7.77 21.16 22.80
C GLU A 300 7.87 21.59 21.33
N VAL A 301 8.05 20.65 20.40
CA VAL A 301 8.18 20.94 18.97
C VAL A 301 6.79 21.16 18.37
N PRO A 302 6.57 22.25 17.60
CA PRO A 302 5.30 22.51 16.94
C PRO A 302 4.92 21.35 15.98
N GLU A 303 3.64 20.95 15.97
CA GLU A 303 3.18 19.83 15.12
C GLU A 303 3.43 20.07 13.62
N SER A 304 3.47 21.33 13.17
CA SER A 304 3.77 21.66 11.77
C SER A 304 5.19 21.29 11.33
N ALA A 305 6.14 21.19 12.26
CA ALA A 305 7.51 20.81 11.96
C ALA A 305 7.66 19.35 11.56
N PHE A 306 6.67 18.51 11.87
CA PHE A 306 6.66 17.06 11.54
C PHE A 306 6.15 16.76 10.14
N PHE A 307 5.56 17.75 9.45
CA PHE A 307 4.93 17.56 8.16
C PHE A 307 5.94 17.44 7.03
N LEU A 308 5.81 16.40 6.18
CA LEU A 308 6.70 16.08 5.05
C LEU A 308 8.18 16.07 5.46
N LYS A 309 8.50 15.30 6.49
CA LYS A 309 9.86 15.04 6.94
C LYS A 309 10.22 13.56 6.75
N GLY A 310 11.47 13.31 6.41
CA GLY A 310 12.00 11.96 6.31
C GLY A 310 12.37 11.43 7.70
N THR A 311 13.31 12.08 8.38
CA THR A 311 13.82 11.64 9.68
C THR A 311 13.42 12.60 10.81
N ILE A 312 13.53 12.12 12.05
CA ILE A 312 13.25 12.96 13.22
C ILE A 312 14.26 14.12 13.36
N ASP A 313 15.47 13.93 12.87
CA ASP A 313 16.50 14.99 12.89
C ASP A 313 16.09 16.18 12.01
N GLU A 314 15.45 15.91 10.85
CA GLU A 314 14.90 16.97 10.00
C GLU A 314 13.77 17.76 10.70
N VAL A 315 13.00 17.09 11.55
CA VAL A 315 11.97 17.76 12.38
C VAL A 315 12.62 18.73 13.36
N VAL A 316 13.67 18.28 14.06
CA VAL A 316 14.41 19.11 15.02
C VAL A 316 15.07 20.30 14.33
N GLU A 317 15.60 20.11 13.12
CA GLU A 317 16.18 21.21 12.33
C GLU A 317 15.11 22.22 11.86
N ALA A 318 13.95 21.71 11.44
CA ALA A 318 12.83 22.58 11.03
C ALA A 318 12.29 23.43 12.19
N ALA A 319 12.30 22.88 13.40
CA ALA A 319 11.86 23.60 14.60
C ALA A 319 12.80 24.73 15.05
N LYS A 320 14.06 24.74 14.58
CA LYS A 320 15.05 25.79 14.89
C LYS A 320 14.98 26.99 13.95
N LYS A 321 14.26 26.85 12.85
CA LYS A 321 14.05 27.91 11.84
C LYS A 321 12.77 28.69 12.11
#